data_95d06ec870e4dc67590c87e3c12cbb65
#
_entry.id   95d06ec870e4dc67590c87e3c12cbb65
#
_cell.length_a   1.000
_cell.length_b   1.000
_cell.length_c   1.000
_cell.angle_alpha   90.00
_cell.angle_beta   90.00
_cell.angle_gamma   90.00
#
_symmetry.space_group_name_H-M   'P 1'
#
loop_
_entity.id
_entity.type
_entity.pdbx_description
1 polymer ?
#
loop_
_entity_poly.entity_id
_entity_poly.type
_entity_poly.pdbx_seq_one_letter_code
_entity_poly.pdbx_strand_id
1 'polypeptide(L)'
;MALCGLASWLAACSSTPPPEVPEKCDLQIVTSAVITSPYINPSERGEPRPVQVRIYQLKSDVGFLNSDFEEVWKKDAEVLGEDLVKAEEFPVYPDTRTEVKFERDDAAQFIVAAALFRNPTGKNWFKSFELPPSPADGQCGARCPDGECAEGPVLDPRFYIWIDDTRVEDGIEYADYFPEGGTLSAAPTEAAQ
;
A
#
# COMPACT_ATOMS: atom_id res chain seq x y z
N MET A 1 -81.36 -28.71 -17.30
CA MET A 1 -80.71 -27.45 -16.80
C MET A 1 -79.25 -27.78 -16.52
N ALA A 2 -78.32 -27.37 -17.41
CA ALA A 2 -76.93 -27.64 -17.28
C ALA A 2 -76.22 -26.30 -16.93
N LEU A 3 -75.58 -26.19 -15.76
CA LEU A 3 -74.72 -25.06 -15.37
C LEU A 3 -73.32 -25.32 -15.87
N CYS A 4 -72.85 -24.47 -16.77
CA CYS A 4 -71.49 -24.43 -17.24
C CYS A 4 -70.69 -23.49 -16.33
N GLY A 5 -69.77 -24.03 -15.51
CA GLY A 5 -68.87 -23.21 -14.68
C GLY A 5 -67.65 -22.76 -15.47
N LEU A 6 -67.48 -21.44 -15.66
CA LEU A 6 -66.25 -20.83 -16.20
C LEU A 6 -65.18 -20.84 -15.11
N ALA A 7 -64.11 -21.57 -15.31
CA ALA A 7 -62.88 -21.44 -14.52
C ALA A 7 -62.00 -20.37 -15.13
N SER A 8 -61.84 -19.19 -14.47
CA SER A 8 -60.90 -18.14 -14.82
C SER A 8 -59.50 -18.52 -14.36
N TRP A 9 -58.60 -18.73 -15.31
CA TRP A 9 -57.20 -18.91 -15.03
C TRP A 9 -56.52 -17.54 -14.87
N LEU A 10 -56.17 -17.20 -13.64
CA LEU A 10 -55.32 -16.03 -13.38
C LEU A 10 -53.87 -16.41 -13.72
N ALA A 11 -53.37 -15.92 -14.85
CA ALA A 11 -51.96 -15.99 -15.16
C ALA A 11 -51.21 -14.97 -14.26
N ALA A 12 -50.56 -15.48 -13.20
CA ALA A 12 -49.66 -14.71 -12.39
C ALA A 12 -48.36 -14.48 -13.22
N CYS A 13 -48.15 -13.25 -13.73
CA CYS A 13 -46.85 -12.84 -14.26
C CYS A 13 -45.88 -12.76 -13.08
N SER A 14 -45.05 -13.78 -12.93
CA SER A 14 -43.88 -13.72 -12.04
C SER A 14 -42.82 -12.86 -12.72
N SER A 15 -42.76 -11.59 -12.36
CA SER A 15 -41.63 -10.75 -12.74
C SER A 15 -40.42 -11.16 -11.88
N THR A 16 -39.49 -11.86 -12.48
CA THR A 16 -38.18 -12.09 -11.86
C THR A 16 -37.52 -10.70 -11.65
N PRO A 17 -37.14 -10.35 -10.42
CA PRO A 17 -36.41 -9.08 -10.22
C PRO A 17 -35.14 -9.10 -11.07
N PRO A 18 -34.72 -7.94 -11.62
CA PRO A 18 -33.46 -7.87 -12.34
C PRO A 18 -32.32 -8.32 -11.42
N PRO A 19 -31.27 -8.97 -11.97
CA PRO A 19 -30.12 -9.35 -11.18
C PRO A 19 -29.53 -8.12 -10.49
N GLU A 20 -29.35 -8.18 -9.17
CA GLU A 20 -28.68 -7.12 -8.42
C GLU A 20 -27.23 -7.06 -8.91
N VAL A 21 -26.83 -5.89 -9.40
CA VAL A 21 -25.42 -5.60 -9.74
C VAL A 21 -24.68 -5.48 -8.42
N PRO A 22 -23.60 -6.27 -8.19
CA PRO A 22 -22.81 -6.16 -6.98
C PRO A 22 -22.35 -4.72 -6.74
N GLU A 23 -22.45 -4.25 -5.50
CA GLU A 23 -21.94 -2.94 -5.12
C GLU A 23 -20.42 -2.90 -5.29
N LYS A 24 -19.91 -1.86 -5.95
CA LYS A 24 -18.46 -1.64 -6.05
C LYS A 24 -17.88 -1.34 -4.69
N CYS A 25 -16.74 -1.96 -4.39
CA CYS A 25 -16.00 -1.66 -3.19
C CYS A 25 -15.38 -0.25 -3.26
N ASP A 26 -15.28 0.42 -2.12
CA ASP A 26 -14.49 1.65 -1.99
C ASP A 26 -13.03 1.39 -2.37
N LEU A 27 -12.35 2.46 -2.81
CA LEU A 27 -10.91 2.43 -3.07
C LEU A 27 -10.15 2.01 -1.80
N GLN A 28 -9.21 1.09 -1.95
CA GLN A 28 -8.33 0.70 -0.86
C GLN A 28 -7.33 1.81 -0.55
N ILE A 29 -7.18 2.11 0.74
CA ILE A 29 -6.15 3.03 1.24
C ILE A 29 -5.02 2.21 1.86
N VAL A 30 -3.85 2.27 1.24
CA VAL A 30 -2.63 1.67 1.80
C VAL A 30 -1.99 2.67 2.75
N THR A 31 -1.63 2.20 3.94
CA THR A 31 -0.85 2.97 4.90
C THR A 31 0.55 2.37 5.02
N SER A 32 1.57 3.17 4.76
CA SER A 32 2.96 2.83 5.02
C SER A 32 3.48 3.65 6.20
N ALA A 33 3.81 2.98 7.30
CA ALA A 33 4.45 3.60 8.48
C ALA A 33 5.96 3.42 8.36
N VAL A 34 6.67 4.49 7.98
CA VAL A 34 8.14 4.51 7.93
C VAL A 34 8.67 4.94 9.27
N ILE A 35 9.39 4.04 9.92
CA ILE A 35 9.96 4.20 11.25
C ILE A 35 11.47 4.18 11.11
N THR A 36 12.15 5.14 11.71
CA THR A 36 13.60 5.29 11.56
C THR A 36 14.30 5.19 12.90
N SER A 37 15.46 4.50 12.90
CA SER A 37 16.35 4.54 14.05
C SER A 37 17.02 5.92 14.20
N PRO A 38 17.62 6.24 15.37
CA PRO A 38 18.43 7.44 15.55
C PRO A 38 19.67 7.51 14.66
N TYR A 39 20.09 6.41 14.02
CA TYR A 39 21.39 6.27 13.35
C TYR A 39 21.26 5.96 11.86
N ILE A 40 20.31 6.58 11.16
CA ILE A 40 20.12 6.33 9.72
C ILE A 40 21.10 7.15 8.87
N ASN A 41 21.48 6.59 7.70
CA ASN A 41 22.21 7.24 6.62
C ASN A 41 23.45 8.04 7.09
N PRO A 42 24.39 7.45 7.86
CA PRO A 42 25.45 8.19 8.52
C PRO A 42 26.39 8.88 7.54
N SER A 43 26.87 10.06 7.93
CA SER A 43 27.94 10.74 7.24
C SER A 43 29.28 10.02 7.43
N GLU A 44 30.34 10.47 6.74
CA GLU A 44 31.71 9.95 6.94
C GLU A 44 32.22 10.09 8.39
N ARG A 45 31.60 10.98 9.17
CA ARG A 45 31.90 11.21 10.59
C ARG A 45 31.00 10.41 11.53
N GLY A 46 30.12 9.57 10.99
CA GLY A 46 29.15 8.80 11.76
C GLY A 46 27.91 9.61 12.22
N GLU A 47 27.76 10.86 11.77
CA GLU A 47 26.59 11.67 12.13
C GLU A 47 25.37 11.19 11.35
N PRO A 48 24.21 10.96 12.00
CA PRO A 48 22.99 10.56 11.32
C PRO A 48 22.50 11.70 10.39
N ARG A 49 21.90 11.31 9.26
CA ARG A 49 21.41 12.23 8.24
C ARG A 49 20.02 11.83 7.76
N PRO A 50 19.20 12.81 7.34
CA PRO A 50 17.98 12.50 6.63
C PRO A 50 18.25 11.66 5.39
N VAL A 51 17.24 10.87 4.99
CA VAL A 51 17.28 10.08 3.77
C VAL A 51 15.99 10.28 2.98
N GLN A 52 16.08 10.34 1.65
CA GLN A 52 14.91 10.31 0.79
C GLN A 52 14.40 8.89 0.70
N VAL A 53 13.11 8.70 0.93
CA VAL A 53 12.41 7.43 0.77
C VAL A 53 11.46 7.55 -0.39
N ARG A 54 11.42 6.53 -1.24
CA ARG A 54 10.48 6.42 -2.33
C ARG A 54 9.63 5.17 -2.12
N ILE A 55 8.31 5.34 -2.12
CA ILE A 55 7.36 4.24 -2.06
C ILE A 55 6.82 4.02 -3.46
N TYR A 56 7.00 2.81 -3.97
CA TYR A 56 6.51 2.39 -5.28
C TYR A 56 5.29 1.50 -5.16
N GLN A 57 4.33 1.69 -6.05
CA GLN A 57 3.30 0.71 -6.38
C GLN A 57 3.72 0.00 -7.66
N LEU A 58 3.85 -1.31 -7.61
CA LEU A 58 4.33 -2.12 -8.73
C LEU A 58 3.36 -3.25 -9.07
N LYS A 59 3.28 -3.61 -10.36
CA LYS A 59 2.59 -4.84 -10.81
C LYS A 59 3.43 -6.08 -10.49
N SER A 60 4.75 -5.95 -10.58
CA SER A 60 5.73 -6.99 -10.27
C SER A 60 6.97 -6.34 -9.67
N ASP A 61 7.57 -6.96 -8.68
CA ASP A 61 8.82 -6.49 -8.08
C ASP A 61 10.08 -7.12 -8.68
N VAL A 62 9.93 -8.00 -9.66
CA VAL A 62 11.04 -8.74 -10.30
C VAL A 62 12.06 -7.79 -10.93
N GLY A 63 11.59 -6.73 -11.62
CA GLY A 63 12.46 -5.71 -12.19
C GLY A 63 13.29 -5.02 -11.11
N PHE A 64 12.65 -4.67 -9.99
CA PHE A 64 13.30 -4.02 -8.84
C PHE A 64 14.35 -4.93 -8.19
N LEU A 65 13.99 -6.20 -7.95
CA LEU A 65 14.89 -7.21 -7.36
C LEU A 65 16.15 -7.45 -8.20
N ASN A 66 16.08 -7.29 -9.52
CA ASN A 66 17.18 -7.51 -10.45
C ASN A 66 17.99 -6.25 -10.80
N SER A 67 17.52 -5.07 -10.43
CA SER A 67 18.17 -3.80 -10.76
C SER A 67 19.17 -3.36 -9.70
N ASP A 68 20.10 -2.50 -10.11
CA ASP A 68 21.04 -1.87 -9.21
C ASP A 68 20.48 -0.57 -8.61
N PHE A 69 21.03 -0.20 -7.44
CA PHE A 69 20.64 1.00 -6.71
C PHE A 69 20.64 2.27 -7.57
N GLU A 70 21.74 2.53 -8.29
CA GLU A 70 21.87 3.74 -9.10
C GLU A 70 20.92 3.77 -10.29
N GLU A 71 20.64 2.62 -10.89
CA GLU A 71 19.72 2.50 -12.02
C GLU A 71 18.31 2.88 -11.60
N VAL A 72 17.81 2.30 -10.51
CA VAL A 72 16.47 2.61 -10.01
C VAL A 72 16.37 4.08 -9.62
N TRP A 73 17.34 4.63 -8.88
CA TRP A 73 17.24 6.03 -8.44
C TRP A 73 17.32 7.05 -9.56
N LYS A 74 18.07 6.77 -10.62
CA LYS A 74 18.27 7.68 -11.75
C LYS A 74 17.25 7.50 -12.86
N LYS A 75 16.69 6.29 -13.02
CA LYS A 75 15.91 5.88 -14.20
C LYS A 75 14.81 4.89 -13.88
N ASP A 76 14.13 5.04 -12.77
CA ASP A 76 13.10 4.09 -12.32
C ASP A 76 12.05 3.78 -13.41
N ALA A 77 11.55 4.80 -14.12
CA ALA A 77 10.58 4.62 -15.19
C ALA A 77 11.14 3.77 -16.37
N GLU A 78 12.45 3.89 -16.67
CA GLU A 78 13.09 3.08 -17.73
C GLU A 78 13.33 1.65 -17.25
N VAL A 79 13.80 1.49 -16.00
CA VAL A 79 14.20 0.22 -15.40
C VAL A 79 12.98 -0.65 -15.06
N LEU A 80 11.94 -0.05 -14.50
CA LEU A 80 10.74 -0.74 -14.06
C LEU A 80 9.69 -0.85 -15.18
N GLY A 81 9.75 0.06 -16.19
CA GLY A 81 8.90 0.02 -17.36
C GLY A 81 7.42 -0.10 -17.03
N GLU A 82 6.78 -1.13 -17.59
CA GLU A 82 5.33 -1.38 -17.41
C GLU A 82 4.95 -1.89 -16.01
N ASP A 83 5.92 -2.30 -15.19
CA ASP A 83 5.68 -2.74 -13.81
C ASP A 83 5.50 -1.54 -12.88
N LEU A 84 6.01 -0.36 -13.23
CA LEU A 84 5.84 0.86 -12.44
C LEU A 84 4.42 1.40 -12.63
N VAL A 85 3.64 1.41 -11.54
CA VAL A 85 2.31 2.00 -11.51
C VAL A 85 2.38 3.44 -11.00
N LYS A 86 2.98 3.63 -9.84
CA LYS A 86 3.11 4.93 -9.17
C LYS A 86 4.34 4.94 -8.26
N ALA A 87 4.91 6.12 -8.05
CA ALA A 87 5.94 6.33 -7.05
C ALA A 87 5.70 7.66 -6.31
N GLU A 88 5.95 7.66 -4.99
CA GLU A 88 5.88 8.84 -4.14
C GLU A 88 7.19 8.97 -3.37
N GLU A 89 7.76 10.18 -3.33
CA GLU A 89 9.05 10.46 -2.69
C GLU A 89 8.91 11.50 -1.60
N PHE A 90 9.54 11.25 -0.43
CA PHE A 90 9.53 12.16 0.70
C PHE A 90 10.78 11.95 1.58
N PRO A 91 11.23 13.00 2.30
CA PRO A 91 12.33 12.87 3.24
C PRO A 91 11.86 12.25 4.56
N VAL A 92 12.70 11.40 5.15
CA VAL A 92 12.57 10.97 6.53
C VAL A 92 13.82 11.36 7.33
N TYR A 93 13.62 11.62 8.62
CA TYR A 93 14.66 12.11 9.52
C TYR A 93 15.03 11.01 10.53
N PRO A 94 16.23 11.06 11.13
CA PRO A 94 16.59 10.17 12.21
C PRO A 94 15.59 10.24 13.36
N ASP A 95 15.32 9.10 14.00
CA ASP A 95 14.41 8.97 15.14
C ASP A 95 13.02 9.56 14.90
N THR A 96 12.40 9.20 13.77
CA THR A 96 11.04 9.65 13.42
C THR A 96 10.14 8.49 13.03
N ARG A 97 8.83 8.76 13.09
CA ARG A 97 7.78 7.93 12.49
C ARG A 97 6.98 8.79 11.53
N THR A 98 6.95 8.39 10.27
CA THR A 98 6.22 9.08 9.20
C THR A 98 5.17 8.14 8.62
N GLU A 99 3.90 8.52 8.66
CA GLU A 99 2.83 7.78 8.02
C GLU A 99 2.49 8.39 6.66
N VAL A 100 2.49 7.56 5.64
CA VAL A 100 2.09 7.90 4.27
C VAL A 100 0.86 7.08 3.92
N LYS A 101 -0.17 7.76 3.41
CA LYS A 101 -1.42 7.14 2.96
C LYS A 101 -1.61 7.46 1.49
N PHE A 102 -1.91 6.43 0.72
CA PHE A 102 -2.17 6.58 -0.71
C PHE A 102 -3.25 5.59 -1.16
N GLU A 103 -3.95 5.96 -2.22
CA GLU A 103 -4.90 5.07 -2.87
C GLU A 103 -4.13 3.95 -3.59
N ARG A 104 -4.57 2.72 -3.38
CA ARG A 104 -4.06 1.59 -4.13
C ARG A 104 -4.56 1.68 -5.57
N ASP A 105 -3.65 1.56 -6.52
CA ASP A 105 -4.02 1.30 -7.91
C ASP A 105 -4.42 -0.18 -8.07
N ASP A 106 -5.47 -0.44 -8.86
CA ASP A 106 -6.00 -1.79 -9.09
C ASP A 106 -4.96 -2.74 -9.70
N ALA A 107 -4.01 -2.21 -10.45
CA ALA A 107 -2.93 -2.97 -11.06
C ALA A 107 -1.78 -3.31 -10.09
N ALA A 108 -1.71 -2.63 -8.93
CA ALA A 108 -0.62 -2.81 -7.98
C ALA A 108 -0.76 -4.13 -7.21
N GLN A 109 0.31 -4.92 -7.23
CA GLN A 109 0.45 -6.16 -6.47
C GLN A 109 1.53 -6.06 -5.39
N PHE A 110 2.44 -5.10 -5.51
CA PHE A 110 3.55 -4.89 -4.56
C PHE A 110 3.68 -3.44 -4.16
N ILE A 111 4.08 -3.24 -2.91
CA ILE A 111 4.60 -1.98 -2.39
C ILE A 111 6.10 -2.17 -2.15
N VAL A 112 6.92 -1.32 -2.74
CA VAL A 112 8.36 -1.33 -2.49
C VAL A 112 8.77 -0.02 -1.84
N ALA A 113 9.37 -0.10 -0.66
CA ALA A 113 10.00 1.03 0.01
C ALA A 113 11.49 1.03 -0.28
N ALA A 114 12.01 2.10 -0.84
CA ALA A 114 13.43 2.27 -1.16
C ALA A 114 13.98 3.56 -0.53
N ALA A 115 15.21 3.50 -0.01
CA ALA A 115 15.86 4.65 0.62
C ALA A 115 17.15 5.03 -0.11
N LEU A 116 17.32 6.35 -0.38
CA LEU A 116 18.48 6.91 -1.08
C LEU A 116 19.66 7.11 -0.10
N PHE A 117 20.30 6.01 0.27
CA PHE A 117 21.45 6.03 1.16
C PHE A 117 22.72 6.57 0.47
N ARG A 118 23.57 7.22 1.23
CA ARG A 118 24.89 7.70 0.77
C ARG A 118 25.81 6.56 0.35
N ASN A 119 25.80 5.47 1.13
CA ASN A 119 26.62 4.27 0.92
C ASN A 119 25.76 3.03 1.04
N PRO A 120 24.91 2.71 0.05
CA PRO A 120 24.08 1.52 0.09
C PRO A 120 24.95 0.25 0.08
N THR A 121 24.59 -0.73 0.89
CA THR A 121 25.33 -2.00 0.95
C THR A 121 24.47 -3.13 0.41
N GLY A 122 24.92 -3.77 -0.66
CA GLY A 122 24.20 -4.88 -1.30
C GLY A 122 22.79 -4.47 -1.76
N LYS A 123 21.81 -5.31 -1.46
CA LYS A 123 20.38 -5.10 -1.80
C LYS A 123 19.53 -4.64 -0.60
N ASN A 124 20.15 -4.14 0.46
CA ASN A 124 19.45 -3.76 1.70
C ASN A 124 18.80 -2.36 1.64
N TRP A 125 18.95 -1.65 0.53
CA TRP A 125 18.43 -0.29 0.35
C TRP A 125 16.94 -0.22 0.05
N PHE A 126 16.26 -1.37 -0.09
CA PHE A 126 14.82 -1.46 -0.29
C PHE A 126 14.22 -2.69 0.37
N LYS A 127 12.90 -2.66 0.56
CA LYS A 127 12.08 -3.79 0.99
C LYS A 127 10.82 -3.85 0.14
N SER A 128 10.50 -5.05 -0.36
CA SER A 128 9.26 -5.34 -1.08
C SER A 128 8.25 -6.00 -0.16
N PHE A 129 6.98 -5.63 -0.33
CA PHE A 129 5.81 -6.16 0.37
C PHE A 129 4.76 -6.53 -0.66
N GLU A 130 4.23 -7.74 -0.58
CA GLU A 130 3.10 -8.16 -1.39
C GLU A 130 1.81 -7.56 -0.83
N LEU A 131 0.99 -6.98 -1.71
CA LEU A 131 -0.33 -6.48 -1.34
C LEU A 131 -1.32 -7.64 -1.20
N PRO A 132 -2.18 -7.63 -0.19
CA PRO A 132 -3.25 -8.61 -0.09
C PRO A 132 -4.17 -8.50 -1.32
N PRO A 133 -4.89 -9.58 -1.70
CA PRO A 133 -5.86 -9.51 -2.77
C PRO A 133 -6.87 -8.37 -2.55
N SER A 134 -7.21 -7.65 -3.63
CA SER A 134 -8.27 -6.64 -3.58
C SER A 134 -9.61 -7.32 -3.30
N PRO A 135 -10.51 -6.70 -2.51
CA PRO A 135 -11.85 -7.21 -2.34
C PRO A 135 -12.59 -7.29 -3.68
N ALA A 136 -13.29 -8.38 -3.92
CA ALA A 136 -14.18 -8.48 -5.07
C ALA A 136 -15.45 -7.64 -4.84
N ASP A 137 -16.03 -7.10 -5.91
CA ASP A 137 -17.30 -6.36 -5.84
C ASP A 137 -18.38 -7.19 -5.12
N GLY A 138 -19.08 -6.55 -4.21
CA GLY A 138 -20.07 -7.20 -3.34
C GLY A 138 -19.50 -7.99 -2.16
N GLN A 139 -18.18 -8.07 -2.02
CA GLN A 139 -17.46 -8.69 -0.90
C GLN A 139 -16.52 -7.70 -0.21
N CYS A 140 -16.90 -6.45 -0.21
CA CYS A 140 -16.16 -5.39 0.41
C CYS A 140 -16.11 -5.62 1.92
N GLY A 141 -14.95 -5.99 2.45
CA GLY A 141 -14.75 -6.21 3.87
C GLY A 141 -14.96 -4.94 4.69
N ALA A 142 -15.07 -5.08 6.00
CA ALA A 142 -15.11 -3.94 6.90
C ALA A 142 -13.75 -3.22 6.93
N ARG A 143 -13.75 -1.90 6.98
CA ARG A 143 -12.55 -1.13 7.30
C ARG A 143 -12.22 -1.37 8.77
N CYS A 144 -10.99 -1.76 9.04
CA CYS A 144 -10.53 -2.04 10.39
C CYS A 144 -9.49 -1.01 10.78
N PRO A 145 -9.89 0.09 11.43
CA PRO A 145 -8.97 1.16 11.80
C PRO A 145 -7.84 0.69 12.72
N ASP A 146 -8.05 -0.39 13.45
CA ASP A 146 -7.10 -0.92 14.43
C ASP A 146 -6.34 -2.17 13.93
N GLY A 147 -6.48 -2.54 12.66
CA GLY A 147 -5.70 -3.63 12.02
C GLY A 147 -6.18 -5.05 12.33
N GLU A 148 -7.14 -5.24 13.22
CA GLU A 148 -7.72 -6.56 13.52
C GLU A 148 -9.09 -6.72 12.85
N CYS A 149 -9.09 -7.20 11.61
CA CYS A 149 -10.33 -7.65 10.97
C CYS A 149 -10.55 -9.12 11.26
N ALA A 150 -11.73 -9.46 11.75
CA ALA A 150 -12.22 -10.83 11.69
C ALA A 150 -12.40 -11.23 10.21
N GLU A 151 -11.86 -12.39 9.85
CA GLU A 151 -11.93 -13.06 8.55
C GLU A 151 -12.62 -12.30 7.40
N GLY A 152 -11.84 -11.75 6.49
CA GLY A 152 -12.33 -11.05 5.32
C GLY A 152 -11.21 -10.34 4.54
N PRO A 153 -11.49 -9.79 3.35
CA PRO A 153 -10.52 -9.02 2.61
C PRO A 153 -10.11 -7.75 3.38
N VAL A 154 -8.81 -7.44 3.40
CA VAL A 154 -8.26 -6.25 4.04
C VAL A 154 -8.49 -5.05 3.13
N LEU A 155 -9.36 -4.12 3.55
CA LEU A 155 -9.64 -2.91 2.78
C LEU A 155 -8.51 -1.88 2.86
N ASP A 156 -7.90 -1.73 4.03
CA ASP A 156 -6.86 -0.72 4.27
C ASP A 156 -5.57 -1.40 4.77
N PRO A 157 -4.78 -2.02 3.87
CA PRO A 157 -3.56 -2.71 4.26
C PRO A 157 -2.54 -1.72 4.84
N ARG A 158 -1.86 -2.16 5.91
CA ARG A 158 -0.83 -1.37 6.58
C ARG A 158 0.49 -2.11 6.54
N PHE A 159 1.56 -1.40 6.15
CA PHE A 159 2.92 -1.88 6.15
C PHE A 159 3.78 -1.06 7.11
N TYR A 160 4.65 -1.74 7.83
CA TYR A 160 5.64 -1.12 8.69
C TYR A 160 7.01 -1.28 8.04
N ILE A 161 7.73 -0.17 7.91
CA ILE A 161 9.02 -0.09 7.25
C ILE A 161 10.01 0.43 8.27
N TRP A 162 11.00 -0.39 8.59
CA TRP A 162 12.09 0.01 9.49
C TRP A 162 13.32 0.42 8.68
N ILE A 163 13.88 1.58 9.02
CA ILE A 163 15.12 2.07 8.44
C ILE A 163 16.15 2.23 9.55
N ASP A 164 17.25 1.52 9.40
CA ASP A 164 18.37 1.55 10.35
C ASP A 164 19.69 1.53 9.59
N ASP A 165 20.66 2.37 10.00
CA ASP A 165 21.93 2.55 9.32
C ASP A 165 21.73 2.83 7.82
N THR A 166 22.05 1.86 6.95
CA THR A 166 21.86 1.92 5.49
C THR A 166 20.98 0.78 4.99
N ARG A 167 19.98 0.37 5.79
CA ARG A 167 19.10 -0.77 5.50
C ARG A 167 17.63 -0.39 5.62
N VAL A 168 16.82 -0.97 4.77
CA VAL A 168 15.36 -0.95 4.81
C VAL A 168 14.87 -2.36 5.07
N GLU A 169 14.11 -2.55 6.13
CA GLU A 169 13.65 -3.86 6.61
C GLU A 169 12.14 -3.85 6.86
N ASP A 170 11.57 -5.03 7.07
CA ASP A 170 10.22 -5.15 7.60
C ASP A 170 10.21 -4.62 9.03
N GLY A 171 9.32 -3.67 9.27
CA GLY A 171 9.24 -2.93 10.54
C GLY A 171 8.14 -3.39 11.47
N ILE A 172 7.52 -4.56 11.24
CA ILE A 172 6.39 -5.02 12.07
C ILE A 172 6.76 -5.12 13.57
N GLU A 173 8.00 -5.50 13.89
CA GLU A 173 8.49 -5.57 15.27
C GLU A 173 8.59 -4.19 15.94
N TYR A 174 8.62 -3.12 15.13
CA TYR A 174 8.69 -1.73 15.57
C TYR A 174 7.36 -0.99 15.44
N ALA A 175 6.26 -1.71 15.24
CA ALA A 175 4.93 -1.12 15.04
C ALA A 175 4.52 -0.18 16.19
N ASP A 176 4.94 -0.50 17.41
CA ASP A 176 4.67 0.28 18.63
C ASP A 176 5.82 1.24 18.99
N TYR A 177 6.84 1.37 18.14
CA TYR A 177 7.92 2.31 18.38
C TYR A 177 7.46 3.73 18.10
N PHE A 178 7.54 4.57 19.14
CA PHE A 178 7.30 6.01 19.07
C PHE A 178 8.55 6.73 19.56
N PRO A 179 9.19 7.55 18.70
CA PRO A 179 10.37 8.32 19.09
C PRO A 179 10.10 9.22 20.31
N GLU A 180 11.04 9.29 21.25
CA GLU A 180 10.96 10.21 22.39
C GLU A 180 11.10 11.66 21.89
N GLY A 181 9.97 12.37 21.76
CA GLY A 181 9.92 13.74 21.23
C GLY A 181 9.66 13.84 19.74
N GLY A 182 9.44 12.71 19.07
CA GLY A 182 9.14 12.65 17.64
C GLY A 182 7.78 13.24 17.32
N THR A 183 7.76 14.17 16.38
CA THR A 183 6.54 14.65 15.75
C THR A 183 6.05 13.58 14.79
N LEU A 184 4.77 13.18 14.87
CA LEU A 184 4.11 12.46 13.79
C LEU A 184 4.12 13.39 12.57
N SER A 185 5.03 13.15 11.64
CA SER A 185 5.05 13.88 10.37
C SER A 185 4.14 13.15 9.40
N ALA A 186 3.08 13.82 8.95
CA ALA A 186 2.39 13.38 7.74
C ALA A 186 3.25 13.80 6.55
N ALA A 187 3.49 12.90 5.60
CA ALA A 187 4.08 13.29 4.34
C ALA A 187 3.17 14.32 3.66
N PRO A 188 3.73 15.33 2.98
CA PRO A 188 2.93 16.31 2.25
C PRO A 188 2.08 15.56 1.22
N THR A 189 0.77 15.62 1.38
CA THR A 189 -0.16 15.20 0.34
C THR A 189 0.02 16.18 -0.81
N GLU A 190 0.65 15.74 -1.88
CA GLU A 190 0.78 16.54 -3.10
C GLU A 190 -0.64 16.75 -3.65
N ALA A 191 -1.08 18.00 -3.56
CA ALA A 191 -2.37 18.41 -4.15
C ALA A 191 -2.26 18.18 -5.66
N ALA A 192 -3.14 17.34 -6.19
CA ALA A 192 -3.32 17.12 -7.61
C ALA A 192 -3.45 18.47 -8.35
N GLN A 193 -2.48 18.76 -9.23
CA GLN A 193 -2.56 19.80 -10.24
C GLN A 193 -2.90 19.16 -11.58
#